data_c42e92d0a40c2fc5b9e0707d8f4c60cb
#
_entry.id   c42e92d0a40c2fc5b9e0707d8f4c60cb
#
_cell.length_a   1.000
_cell.length_b   1.000
_cell.length_c   1.000
_cell.angle_alpha   90.00
_cell.angle_beta   90.00
_cell.angle_gamma   90.00
#
_symmetry.space_group_name_H-M   'P 1'
#
loop_
_entity.id
_entity.type
_entity.pdbx_description
1 polymer ?
#
loop_
_entity_poly.entity_id
_entity_poly.type
_entity_poly.pdbx_seq_one_letter_code
_entity_poly.pdbx_strand_id
1 'polypeptide(L)'
;MSLAAESSANRSTANRPRAYAELETRFHRWTALKDGRAVLEWDQATMMPDGGAEARAEQVAALDVVCHGLLADPATGDLLSGAEEAAGDLDPWQQANLAEMRRLWVHATALEPRLVEALAKTVGRTETLWRQARPAADFALVKPALADLLALVREAAAAKAAKLGVGPYEALIDEYEPGLTVAEIDRLFDGLVAFLPGLRQAAIERQARRPGPILPAGPFALEGQKILARKLMQILGFVFDHGRLDTSHHPFCGGVPEDVRITTRYSESEFVQGLMGVLHETGHALYERGRPQAWRYQPVGMARGMSIHESQSLLVEMQVCRGAEFLGFLAPLLQEAFGARASAQAGEFSPENLRGLYARVEPGFIRVEADEVCYPSHVILRYRLEKAMIGGSLDLADLPAAWNEGMRELLGITPPSDREGCLQDIHWFVGAWGYFPTYTLGAMTAAQLYDAAKRDVPGIPAAIGKGDFKPLLAWLGEHVHSQASRWSAPELITRATGKPLDPAIFKAHLERRYLG
;
A
#
# COMPACT_ATOMS: atom_id res chain seq x y z
N MET A 1 -31.30 -7.90 1.69
CA MET A 1 -32.17 -6.73 1.88
C MET A 1 -31.26 -5.54 2.11
N SER A 2 -31.25 -4.74 1.19
CA SER A 2 -31.03 -3.34 0.93
C SER A 2 -30.38 -2.51 2.05
N LEU A 3 -29.06 -2.30 1.96
CA LEU A 3 -28.30 -1.17 2.55
C LEU A 3 -28.05 -0.09 1.48
N ALA A 4 -28.90 0.03 0.51
CA ALA A 4 -28.75 0.89 -0.66
C ALA A 4 -29.84 1.95 -0.78
N ALA A 5 -30.26 2.56 0.32
CA ALA A 5 -31.27 3.61 0.21
C ALA A 5 -31.24 4.63 1.37
N GLU A 6 -30.08 5.18 1.71
CA GLU A 6 -30.04 6.46 2.44
C GLU A 6 -28.69 7.12 2.17
N SER A 7 -28.58 7.99 1.20
CA SER A 7 -27.72 9.17 1.24
C SER A 7 -27.44 9.85 -0.10
N SER A 8 -28.41 10.01 -0.96
CA SER A 8 -28.33 11.08 -1.95
C SER A 8 -28.98 12.37 -1.46
N ALA A 9 -29.37 12.43 -0.21
CA ALA A 9 -30.06 13.53 0.40
C ALA A 9 -29.16 14.38 1.29
N ASN A 10 -29.10 15.65 0.95
CA ASN A 10 -28.67 16.78 1.77
C ASN A 10 -27.17 17.02 1.97
N ARG A 11 -26.43 17.27 0.89
CA ARG A 11 -25.47 18.36 0.97
C ARG A 11 -26.29 19.64 1.09
N SER A 12 -26.26 20.29 2.25
CA SER A 12 -26.86 21.62 2.38
C SER A 12 -26.23 22.56 1.35
N THR A 13 -26.94 22.86 0.29
CA THR A 13 -26.48 23.78 -0.77
C THR A 13 -26.74 25.23 -0.39
N ALA A 14 -27.40 25.49 0.73
CA ALA A 14 -28.10 26.73 0.99
C ALA A 14 -27.20 27.89 1.43
N ASN A 15 -25.92 27.72 1.77
CA ASN A 15 -25.07 28.87 2.15
C ASN A 15 -23.55 28.58 1.96
N ARG A 16 -23.16 27.94 0.86
CA ARG A 16 -21.74 27.69 0.61
C ARG A 16 -21.05 28.96 0.13
N PRO A 17 -19.86 29.30 0.67
CA PRO A 17 -19.02 30.34 0.10
C PRO A 17 -18.79 30.08 -1.39
N ARG A 18 -18.94 31.10 -2.21
CA ARG A 18 -18.81 30.96 -3.68
C ARG A 18 -17.48 30.36 -4.10
N ALA A 19 -16.38 30.78 -3.47
CA ALA A 19 -15.05 30.29 -3.75
C ALA A 19 -14.95 28.75 -3.49
N TYR A 20 -15.53 28.26 -2.40
CA TYR A 20 -15.55 26.83 -2.10
C TYR A 20 -16.38 26.03 -3.12
N ALA A 21 -17.52 26.52 -3.55
CA ALA A 21 -18.34 25.84 -4.58
C ALA A 21 -17.64 25.77 -5.95
N GLU A 22 -16.88 26.81 -6.31
CA GLU A 22 -16.05 26.81 -7.52
C GLU A 22 -14.88 25.80 -7.40
N LEU A 23 -14.26 25.66 -6.23
CA LEU A 23 -13.25 24.63 -5.94
C LEU A 23 -13.85 23.22 -6.05
N GLU A 24 -15.00 22.95 -5.45
CA GLU A 24 -15.68 21.64 -5.59
C GLU A 24 -15.86 21.26 -7.07
N THR A 25 -16.27 22.22 -7.91
CA THR A 25 -16.45 22.00 -9.35
C THR A 25 -15.12 21.70 -10.05
N ARG A 26 -14.05 22.43 -9.71
CA ARG A 26 -12.70 22.24 -10.27
C ARG A 26 -12.12 20.89 -9.87
N PHE A 27 -12.20 20.53 -8.61
CA PHE A 27 -11.71 19.25 -8.11
C PHE A 27 -12.55 18.05 -8.58
N HIS A 28 -13.85 18.23 -8.79
CA HIS A 28 -14.67 17.21 -9.45
C HIS A 28 -14.13 16.88 -10.84
N ARG A 29 -13.86 17.92 -11.65
CA ARG A 29 -13.29 17.73 -12.99
C ARG A 29 -11.91 17.07 -12.93
N TRP A 30 -11.05 17.52 -12.01
CA TRP A 30 -9.72 16.97 -11.80
C TRP A 30 -9.77 15.47 -11.44
N THR A 31 -10.65 15.10 -10.49
CA THR A 31 -10.80 13.68 -10.07
C THR A 31 -11.31 12.82 -11.22
N ALA A 32 -12.29 13.29 -11.99
CA ALA A 32 -12.81 12.53 -13.13
C ALA A 32 -11.75 12.26 -14.21
N LEU A 33 -10.86 13.23 -14.47
CA LEU A 33 -9.73 13.05 -15.40
C LEU A 33 -8.69 12.08 -14.84
N LYS A 34 -8.36 12.19 -13.54
CA LYS A 34 -7.47 11.27 -12.84
C LYS A 34 -7.99 9.83 -12.85
N ASP A 35 -9.29 9.66 -12.67
CA ASP A 35 -9.96 8.36 -12.74
C ASP A 35 -9.85 7.73 -14.15
N GLY A 36 -10.07 8.53 -15.19
CA GLY A 36 -9.86 8.09 -16.58
C GLY A 36 -8.41 7.65 -16.84
N ARG A 37 -7.44 8.40 -16.30
CA ARG A 37 -6.01 8.05 -16.36
C ARG A 37 -5.71 6.71 -15.67
N ALA A 38 -6.27 6.48 -14.48
CA ALA A 38 -6.09 5.22 -13.74
C ALA A 38 -6.57 3.98 -14.51
N VAL A 39 -7.67 4.11 -15.26
CA VAL A 39 -8.17 3.05 -16.16
C VAL A 39 -7.21 2.80 -17.32
N LEU A 40 -6.62 3.86 -17.90
CA LEU A 40 -5.62 3.73 -18.98
C LEU A 40 -4.34 3.05 -18.49
N GLU A 41 -3.88 3.36 -17.27
CA GLU A 41 -2.71 2.71 -16.64
C GLU A 41 -2.97 1.22 -16.37
N TRP A 42 -4.17 0.91 -15.86
CA TRP A 42 -4.57 -0.48 -15.67
C TRP A 42 -4.57 -1.25 -17.00
N ASP A 43 -5.14 -0.68 -18.07
CA ASP A 43 -5.18 -1.30 -19.39
C ASP A 43 -3.75 -1.50 -19.94
N GLN A 44 -2.86 -0.53 -19.74
CA GLN A 44 -1.45 -0.64 -20.13
C GLN A 44 -0.75 -1.82 -19.45
N ALA A 45 -1.06 -2.09 -18.19
CA ALA A 45 -0.46 -3.19 -17.43
C ALA A 45 -1.04 -4.56 -17.74
N THR A 46 -2.21 -4.65 -18.44
CA THR A 46 -3.00 -5.89 -18.54
C THR A 46 -3.40 -6.28 -19.96
N MET A 47 -4.08 -5.39 -20.69
CA MET A 47 -4.78 -5.72 -21.94
C MET A 47 -4.20 -5.02 -23.17
N MET A 48 -3.43 -3.95 -22.98
CA MET A 48 -2.91 -3.16 -24.09
C MET A 48 -1.98 -4.01 -24.97
N PRO A 49 -2.15 -4.05 -26.30
CA PRO A 49 -1.20 -4.69 -27.19
C PRO A 49 0.13 -3.92 -27.21
N ASP A 50 1.26 -4.63 -27.36
CA ASP A 50 2.62 -4.05 -27.34
C ASP A 50 2.79 -2.86 -28.30
N GLY A 51 2.17 -2.92 -29.48
CA GLY A 51 2.19 -1.83 -30.46
C GLY A 51 1.46 -0.56 -30.04
N GLY A 52 0.70 -0.59 -28.94
CA GLY A 52 -0.04 0.56 -28.40
C GLY A 52 0.76 1.45 -27.44
N ALA A 53 1.98 1.07 -27.07
CA ALA A 53 2.73 1.70 -25.99
C ALA A 53 2.98 3.21 -26.20
N GLU A 54 3.37 3.64 -27.40
CA GLU A 54 3.61 5.04 -27.72
C GLU A 54 2.33 5.87 -27.66
N ALA A 55 1.24 5.38 -28.27
CA ALA A 55 -0.05 6.06 -28.22
C ALA A 55 -0.60 6.18 -26.79
N ARG A 56 -0.41 5.15 -25.95
CA ARG A 56 -0.83 5.16 -24.54
C ARG A 56 0.00 6.17 -23.74
N ALA A 57 1.31 6.25 -23.96
CA ALA A 57 2.17 7.24 -23.30
C ALA A 57 1.69 8.67 -23.61
N GLU A 58 1.35 8.97 -24.87
CA GLU A 58 0.78 10.27 -25.27
C GLU A 58 -0.57 10.55 -24.60
N GLN A 59 -1.47 9.55 -24.51
CA GLN A 59 -2.77 9.71 -23.85
C GLN A 59 -2.62 10.02 -22.36
N VAL A 60 -1.77 9.29 -21.65
CA VAL A 60 -1.51 9.49 -20.21
C VAL A 60 -0.86 10.86 -20.00
N ALA A 61 0.17 11.23 -20.79
CA ALA A 61 0.83 12.52 -20.69
C ALA A 61 -0.15 13.69 -20.93
N ALA A 62 -1.04 13.59 -21.90
CA ALA A 62 -2.05 14.61 -22.17
C ALA A 62 -2.98 14.81 -20.96
N LEU A 63 -3.43 13.72 -20.32
CA LEU A 63 -4.24 13.80 -19.11
C LEU A 63 -3.47 14.39 -17.92
N ASP A 64 -2.18 14.03 -17.75
CA ASP A 64 -1.32 14.57 -16.70
C ASP A 64 -1.13 16.09 -16.85
N VAL A 65 -0.90 16.58 -18.05
CA VAL A 65 -0.80 18.02 -18.33
C VAL A 65 -2.11 18.75 -17.96
N VAL A 66 -3.26 18.21 -18.34
CA VAL A 66 -4.56 18.82 -18.01
C VAL A 66 -4.82 18.77 -16.50
N CYS A 67 -4.56 17.66 -15.83
CA CYS A 67 -4.71 17.53 -14.38
C CYS A 67 -3.79 18.50 -13.63
N HIS A 68 -2.52 18.57 -14.02
CA HIS A 68 -1.57 19.53 -13.43
C HIS A 68 -2.03 20.97 -13.64
N GLY A 69 -2.46 21.33 -14.86
CA GLY A 69 -2.94 22.66 -15.17
C GLY A 69 -4.16 23.09 -14.35
N LEU A 70 -5.08 22.17 -14.04
CA LEU A 70 -6.22 22.45 -13.17
C LEU A 70 -5.79 22.76 -11.72
N LEU A 71 -4.79 22.07 -11.21
CA LEU A 71 -4.27 22.33 -9.86
C LEU A 71 -3.38 23.57 -9.81
N ALA A 72 -2.46 23.72 -10.74
CA ALA A 72 -1.45 24.79 -10.74
C ALA A 72 -1.97 26.13 -11.26
N ASP A 73 -3.22 26.21 -11.76
CA ASP A 73 -3.84 27.47 -12.19
C ASP A 73 -3.82 28.50 -11.03
N PRO A 74 -3.30 29.72 -11.23
CA PRO A 74 -3.31 30.77 -10.21
C PRO A 74 -4.69 31.02 -9.59
N ALA A 75 -5.76 30.91 -10.40
CA ALA A 75 -7.13 31.05 -9.90
C ALA A 75 -7.49 29.98 -8.85
N THR A 76 -6.85 28.81 -8.86
CA THR A 76 -7.04 27.79 -7.80
C THR A 76 -6.49 28.29 -6.47
N GLY A 77 -5.33 28.94 -6.48
CA GLY A 77 -4.74 29.55 -5.27
C GLY A 77 -5.61 30.66 -4.68
N ASP A 78 -6.16 31.53 -5.54
CA ASP A 78 -7.05 32.62 -5.13
C ASP A 78 -8.37 32.06 -4.53
N LEU A 79 -8.96 31.05 -5.18
CA LEU A 79 -10.17 30.39 -4.68
C LEU A 79 -9.92 29.68 -3.33
N LEU A 80 -8.76 29.03 -3.17
CA LEU A 80 -8.40 28.41 -1.89
C LEU A 80 -8.30 29.46 -0.78
N SER A 81 -7.64 30.58 -1.03
CA SER A 81 -7.52 31.68 -0.05
C SER A 81 -8.89 32.27 0.32
N GLY A 82 -9.74 32.52 -0.68
CA GLY A 82 -11.10 33.04 -0.43
C GLY A 82 -12.01 32.02 0.29
N ALA A 83 -11.82 30.71 0.07
CA ALA A 83 -12.56 29.69 0.81
C ALA A 83 -12.05 29.52 2.26
N GLU A 84 -10.77 29.72 2.50
CA GLU A 84 -10.15 29.68 3.84
C GLU A 84 -10.59 30.86 4.70
N GLU A 85 -10.74 32.07 4.13
CA GLU A 85 -11.30 33.23 4.82
C GLU A 85 -12.73 32.98 5.31
N ALA A 86 -13.48 32.14 4.59
CA ALA A 86 -14.86 31.77 4.91
C ALA A 86 -14.99 30.39 5.55
N ALA A 87 -13.91 29.81 6.06
CA ALA A 87 -13.91 28.43 6.58
C ALA A 87 -14.85 28.21 7.77
N GLY A 88 -15.20 29.27 8.51
CA GLY A 88 -16.16 29.20 9.60
C GLY A 88 -17.60 28.87 9.17
N ASP A 89 -17.94 29.09 7.90
CA ASP A 89 -19.25 28.77 7.32
C ASP A 89 -19.32 27.34 6.76
N LEU A 90 -18.19 26.59 6.78
CA LEU A 90 -18.07 25.23 6.26
C LEU A 90 -18.34 24.19 7.35
N ASP A 91 -19.03 23.10 6.99
CA ASP A 91 -19.16 21.95 7.87
C ASP A 91 -17.82 21.19 8.03
N PRO A 92 -17.68 20.27 9.03
CA PRO A 92 -16.42 19.59 9.27
C PRO A 92 -15.88 18.75 8.09
N TRP A 93 -16.75 18.23 7.22
CA TRP A 93 -16.32 17.54 6.01
C TRP A 93 -15.80 18.50 4.95
N GLN A 94 -16.46 19.63 4.78
CA GLN A 94 -16.05 20.69 3.86
C GLN A 94 -14.71 21.30 4.28
N GLN A 95 -14.51 21.51 5.59
CA GLN A 95 -13.23 21.99 6.13
C GLN A 95 -12.09 20.99 5.84
N ALA A 96 -12.32 19.70 6.08
CA ALA A 96 -11.35 18.65 5.75
C ALA A 96 -11.08 18.59 4.23
N ASN A 97 -12.14 18.75 3.41
CA ASN A 97 -11.99 18.80 1.95
C ASN A 97 -11.15 19.99 1.49
N LEU A 98 -11.40 21.17 2.05
CA LEU A 98 -10.62 22.38 1.76
C LEU A 98 -9.14 22.19 2.13
N ALA A 99 -8.85 21.58 3.28
CA ALA A 99 -7.49 21.27 3.70
C ALA A 99 -6.78 20.31 2.72
N GLU A 100 -7.46 19.25 2.27
CA GLU A 100 -6.90 18.32 1.27
C GLU A 100 -6.73 18.99 -0.12
N MET A 101 -7.66 19.87 -0.52
CA MET A 101 -7.50 20.68 -1.73
C MET A 101 -6.27 21.57 -1.65
N ARG A 102 -6.04 22.24 -0.53
CA ARG A 102 -4.84 23.06 -0.29
C ARG A 102 -3.57 22.22 -0.34
N ARG A 103 -3.55 21.07 0.31
CA ARG A 103 -2.40 20.15 0.31
C ARG A 103 -2.02 19.72 -1.12
N LEU A 104 -2.99 19.27 -1.92
CA LEU A 104 -2.77 18.88 -3.31
C LEU A 104 -2.25 20.04 -4.16
N TRP A 105 -2.81 21.25 -3.95
CA TRP A 105 -2.35 22.45 -4.64
C TRP A 105 -0.90 22.81 -4.26
N VAL A 106 -0.53 22.70 -2.98
CA VAL A 106 0.84 22.96 -2.52
C VAL A 106 1.83 22.02 -3.20
N HIS A 107 1.54 20.70 -3.22
CA HIS A 107 2.40 19.74 -3.90
C HIS A 107 2.53 19.99 -5.41
N ALA A 108 1.43 20.38 -6.06
CA ALA A 108 1.42 20.67 -7.50
C ALA A 108 2.19 21.95 -7.87
N THR A 109 2.21 22.95 -6.97
CA THR A 109 2.79 24.27 -7.23
C THR A 109 4.13 24.52 -6.53
N ALA A 110 4.61 23.57 -5.73
CA ALA A 110 5.91 23.70 -5.05
C ALA A 110 7.10 23.65 -6.01
N LEU A 111 6.94 22.95 -7.13
CA LEU A 111 8.02 22.73 -8.09
C LEU A 111 7.89 23.63 -9.29
N GLU A 112 9.00 24.25 -9.69
CA GLU A 112 9.05 24.98 -10.95
C GLU A 112 8.94 24.04 -12.17
N PRO A 113 8.35 24.47 -13.29
CA PRO A 113 8.17 23.64 -14.48
C PRO A 113 9.47 22.98 -14.97
N ARG A 114 10.62 23.69 -14.91
CA ARG A 114 11.93 23.12 -15.28
C ARG A 114 12.31 21.90 -14.45
N LEU A 115 11.98 21.92 -13.14
CA LEU A 115 12.32 20.83 -12.24
C LEU A 115 11.41 19.62 -12.48
N VAL A 116 10.11 19.85 -12.74
CA VAL A 116 9.14 18.80 -13.11
C VAL A 116 9.60 18.09 -14.40
N GLU A 117 9.98 18.85 -15.42
CA GLU A 117 10.47 18.30 -16.69
C GLU A 117 11.78 17.51 -16.50
N ALA A 118 12.74 18.06 -15.73
CA ALA A 118 13.99 17.40 -15.43
C ALA A 118 13.81 16.08 -14.68
N LEU A 119 12.92 16.06 -13.66
CA LEU A 119 12.55 14.85 -12.91
C LEU A 119 11.97 13.80 -13.86
N ALA A 120 10.96 14.14 -14.65
CA ALA A 120 10.31 13.20 -15.57
C ALA A 120 11.30 12.54 -16.55
N LYS A 121 12.17 13.34 -17.18
CA LYS A 121 13.20 12.84 -18.10
C LYS A 121 14.21 11.93 -17.38
N THR A 122 14.64 12.33 -16.18
CA THR A 122 15.66 11.59 -15.42
C THR A 122 15.09 10.30 -14.87
N VAL A 123 13.85 10.29 -14.38
CA VAL A 123 13.12 9.07 -13.98
C VAL A 123 13.08 8.06 -15.13
N GLY A 124 12.61 8.45 -16.33
CA GLY A 124 12.53 7.53 -17.46
C GLY A 124 13.90 6.91 -17.85
N ARG A 125 14.97 7.74 -17.81
CA ARG A 125 16.34 7.26 -18.05
C ARG A 125 16.81 6.31 -16.97
N THR A 126 16.60 6.65 -15.71
CA THR A 126 17.06 5.86 -14.55
C THR A 126 16.34 4.53 -14.48
N GLU A 127 15.03 4.51 -14.70
CA GLU A 127 14.24 3.27 -14.77
C GLU A 127 14.75 2.34 -15.89
N THR A 128 14.98 2.89 -17.09
CA THR A 128 15.50 2.10 -18.22
C THR A 128 16.85 1.46 -17.90
N LEU A 129 17.75 2.21 -17.28
CA LEU A 129 19.06 1.69 -16.86
C LEU A 129 18.93 0.67 -15.72
N TRP A 130 18.03 0.88 -14.76
CA TRP A 130 17.77 -0.08 -13.69
C TRP A 130 17.28 -1.42 -14.23
N ARG A 131 16.41 -1.44 -15.24
CA ARG A 131 15.95 -2.67 -15.91
C ARG A 131 17.09 -3.48 -16.52
N GLN A 132 18.21 -2.84 -16.85
CA GLN A 132 19.43 -3.49 -17.34
C GLN A 132 20.38 -3.84 -16.19
N ALA A 133 20.59 -2.92 -15.25
CA ALA A 133 21.51 -3.06 -14.13
C ALA A 133 21.13 -4.20 -13.16
N ARG A 134 19.82 -4.33 -12.87
CA ARG A 134 19.33 -5.34 -11.92
C ARG A 134 19.63 -6.78 -12.36
N PRO A 135 19.26 -7.27 -13.56
CA PRO A 135 19.62 -8.62 -13.99
C PRO A 135 21.14 -8.82 -14.15
N ALA A 136 21.89 -7.76 -14.47
CA ALA A 136 23.35 -7.79 -14.55
C ALA A 136 24.04 -7.76 -13.18
N ALA A 137 23.28 -7.49 -12.09
CA ALA A 137 23.80 -7.27 -10.75
C ALA A 137 24.89 -6.15 -10.69
N ASP A 138 24.74 -5.11 -11.51
CA ASP A 138 25.72 -4.05 -11.69
C ASP A 138 25.16 -2.68 -11.29
N PHE A 139 25.38 -2.28 -10.04
CA PHE A 139 24.98 -0.96 -9.55
C PHE A 139 25.73 0.19 -10.28
N ALA A 140 26.98 -0.04 -10.71
CA ALA A 140 27.77 1.00 -11.37
C ALA A 140 27.11 1.48 -12.68
N LEU A 141 26.36 0.61 -13.37
CA LEU A 141 25.64 0.95 -14.59
C LEU A 141 24.57 2.02 -14.38
N VAL A 142 23.82 1.97 -13.28
CA VAL A 142 22.71 2.89 -12.99
C VAL A 142 23.12 4.05 -12.08
N LYS A 143 24.21 3.92 -11.34
CA LYS A 143 24.66 4.90 -10.34
C LYS A 143 24.73 6.35 -10.87
N PRO A 144 25.29 6.67 -12.06
CA PRO A 144 25.35 8.05 -12.55
C PRO A 144 23.96 8.65 -12.74
N ALA A 145 23.03 7.89 -13.34
CA ALA A 145 21.66 8.37 -13.55
C ALA A 145 20.89 8.52 -12.23
N LEU A 146 21.11 7.60 -11.29
CA LEU A 146 20.53 7.70 -9.95
C LEU A 146 21.08 8.90 -9.16
N ALA A 147 22.36 9.27 -9.35
CA ALA A 147 22.95 10.45 -8.75
C ALA A 147 22.30 11.74 -9.28
N ASP A 148 22.09 11.83 -10.60
CA ASP A 148 21.37 12.94 -11.21
C ASP A 148 19.94 13.02 -10.67
N LEU A 149 19.23 11.87 -10.57
CA LEU A 149 17.89 11.81 -10.02
C LEU A 149 17.84 12.23 -8.55
N LEU A 150 18.75 11.73 -7.71
CA LEU A 150 18.83 12.11 -6.31
C LEU A 150 19.06 13.61 -6.11
N ALA A 151 19.88 14.23 -6.94
CA ALA A 151 20.09 15.67 -6.89
C ALA A 151 18.78 16.44 -7.15
N LEU A 152 18.03 16.05 -8.18
CA LEU A 152 16.71 16.63 -8.49
C LEU A 152 15.66 16.35 -7.39
N VAL A 153 15.65 15.14 -6.82
CA VAL A 153 14.75 14.78 -5.72
C VAL A 153 15.07 15.63 -4.48
N ARG A 154 16.33 15.87 -4.15
CA ARG A 154 16.72 16.78 -3.05
C ARG A 154 16.26 18.22 -3.31
N GLU A 155 16.38 18.71 -4.53
CA GLU A 155 15.87 20.03 -4.91
C GLU A 155 14.34 20.09 -4.76
N ALA A 156 13.63 19.08 -5.22
CA ALA A 156 12.17 18.97 -5.07
C ALA A 156 11.75 18.88 -3.58
N ALA A 157 12.46 18.07 -2.80
CA ALA A 157 12.24 17.94 -1.37
C ALA A 157 12.40 19.28 -0.63
N ALA A 158 13.45 20.04 -0.94
CA ALA A 158 13.69 21.36 -0.36
C ALA A 158 12.59 22.37 -0.77
N ALA A 159 12.17 22.37 -2.04
CA ALA A 159 11.11 23.26 -2.52
C ALA A 159 9.75 22.96 -1.85
N LYS A 160 9.39 21.68 -1.72
CA LYS A 160 8.17 21.25 -1.01
C LYS A 160 8.26 21.53 0.48
N ALA A 161 9.39 21.25 1.11
CA ALA A 161 9.64 21.53 2.53
C ALA A 161 9.42 23.01 2.88
N ALA A 162 9.93 23.92 2.04
CA ALA A 162 9.74 25.35 2.21
C ALA A 162 8.26 25.79 2.16
N LYS A 163 7.43 25.10 1.38
CA LYS A 163 5.99 25.37 1.26
C LYS A 163 5.17 24.73 2.38
N LEU A 164 5.56 23.55 2.84
CA LEU A 164 4.87 22.78 3.87
C LEU A 164 5.32 23.16 5.29
N GLY A 165 6.48 23.81 5.45
CA GLY A 165 7.03 24.15 6.77
C GLY A 165 7.60 22.93 7.53
N VAL A 166 8.08 21.91 6.81
CA VAL A 166 8.60 20.63 7.37
C VAL A 166 10.04 20.37 6.89
N GLY A 167 10.64 19.28 7.34
CA GLY A 167 11.95 18.84 6.84
C GLY A 167 11.87 18.29 5.39
N PRO A 168 13.01 18.30 4.63
CA PRO A 168 13.01 17.84 3.24
C PRO A 168 12.52 16.40 3.06
N TYR A 169 12.93 15.47 3.93
CA TYR A 169 12.47 14.08 3.84
C TYR A 169 11.01 13.92 4.27
N GLU A 170 10.55 14.70 5.25
CA GLU A 170 9.14 14.76 5.64
C GLU A 170 8.25 15.25 4.50
N ALA A 171 8.72 16.24 3.71
CA ALA A 171 7.99 16.73 2.55
C ALA A 171 7.81 15.67 1.45
N LEU A 172 8.74 14.72 1.32
CA LEU A 172 8.58 13.55 0.43
C LEU A 172 7.61 12.52 1.02
N ILE A 173 7.68 12.29 2.32
CA ILE A 173 6.75 11.38 3.01
C ILE A 173 5.31 11.91 2.93
N ASP A 174 5.09 13.22 3.01
CA ASP A 174 3.76 13.84 2.99
C ASP A 174 2.97 13.55 1.71
N GLU A 175 3.64 13.22 0.61
CA GLU A 175 2.98 12.79 -0.64
C GLU A 175 2.20 11.48 -0.44
N TYR A 176 2.73 10.59 0.38
CA TYR A 176 2.21 9.24 0.61
C TYR A 176 1.50 9.10 1.95
N GLU A 177 1.97 9.82 2.97
CA GLU A 177 1.43 9.77 4.34
C GLU A 177 1.33 11.17 4.93
N PRO A 178 0.26 11.91 4.59
CA PRO A 178 0.10 13.31 4.98
C PRO A 178 0.16 13.53 6.49
N GLY A 179 1.04 14.47 6.89
CA GLY A 179 1.18 14.92 8.27
C GLY A 179 1.98 14.00 9.19
N LEU A 180 2.59 12.93 8.66
CA LEU A 180 3.46 12.05 9.44
C LEU A 180 4.86 12.66 9.55
N THR A 181 5.45 12.66 10.76
CA THR A 181 6.78 13.19 11.01
C THR A 181 7.86 12.12 11.05
N VAL A 182 9.08 12.50 10.66
CA VAL A 182 10.27 11.62 10.79
C VAL A 182 10.48 11.19 12.24
N ALA A 183 10.23 12.09 13.20
CA ALA A 183 10.38 11.78 14.62
C ALA A 183 9.42 10.67 15.09
N GLU A 184 8.18 10.64 14.58
CA GLU A 184 7.22 9.58 14.88
C GLU A 184 7.63 8.25 14.25
N ILE A 185 8.11 8.27 13.00
CA ILE A 185 8.60 7.06 12.32
C ILE A 185 9.82 6.51 13.06
N ASP A 186 10.81 7.35 13.39
CA ASP A 186 12.00 6.95 14.13
C ASP A 186 11.61 6.25 15.44
N ARG A 187 10.74 6.86 16.25
CA ARG A 187 10.27 6.28 17.50
C ARG A 187 9.62 4.90 17.34
N LEU A 188 8.79 4.75 16.31
CA LEU A 188 8.10 3.48 16.05
C LEU A 188 9.08 2.41 15.55
N PHE A 189 9.97 2.77 14.64
CA PHE A 189 10.91 1.85 14.02
C PHE A 189 12.04 1.44 14.97
N ASP A 190 12.55 2.34 15.78
CA ASP A 190 13.55 2.01 16.81
C ASP A 190 13.02 0.97 17.80
N GLY A 191 11.73 1.08 18.16
CA GLY A 191 11.08 0.08 18.97
C GLY A 191 10.99 -1.30 18.30
N LEU A 192 10.86 -1.37 16.98
CA LEU A 192 10.88 -2.63 16.22
C LEU A 192 12.29 -3.17 16.05
N VAL A 193 13.28 -2.31 15.76
CA VAL A 193 14.70 -2.69 15.66
C VAL A 193 15.19 -3.39 16.93
N ALA A 194 14.81 -2.87 18.10
CA ALA A 194 15.17 -3.48 19.38
C ALA A 194 14.49 -4.84 19.63
N PHE A 195 13.34 -5.10 19.03
CA PHE A 195 12.52 -6.28 19.30
C PHE A 195 12.69 -7.41 18.27
N LEU A 196 12.70 -7.08 16.97
CA LEU A 196 12.60 -8.05 15.89
C LEU A 196 13.74 -9.09 15.85
N PRO A 197 15.02 -8.74 16.10
CA PRO A 197 16.09 -9.75 16.06
C PRO A 197 15.90 -10.87 17.09
N GLY A 198 15.49 -10.53 18.30
CA GLY A 198 15.20 -11.51 19.35
C GLY A 198 14.00 -12.39 19.03
N LEU A 199 12.91 -11.80 18.53
CA LEU A 199 11.73 -12.54 18.09
C LEU A 199 12.06 -13.49 16.95
N ARG A 200 12.78 -13.02 15.91
CA ARG A 200 13.19 -13.81 14.78
C ARG A 200 13.97 -15.04 15.20
N GLN A 201 14.99 -14.83 16.07
CA GLN A 201 15.82 -15.93 16.57
C GLN A 201 14.97 -16.97 17.33
N ALA A 202 14.10 -16.50 18.25
CA ALA A 202 13.22 -17.39 19.02
C ALA A 202 12.23 -18.15 18.12
N ALA A 203 11.70 -17.52 17.07
CA ALA A 203 10.80 -18.16 16.12
C ALA A 203 11.52 -19.26 15.31
N ILE A 204 12.74 -18.99 14.81
CA ILE A 204 13.59 -19.96 14.10
C ILE A 204 13.92 -21.14 15.00
N GLU A 205 14.37 -20.91 16.24
CA GLU A 205 14.68 -21.96 17.20
C GLU A 205 13.46 -22.83 17.53
N ARG A 206 12.28 -22.19 17.66
CA ARG A 206 11.04 -22.91 17.90
C ARG A 206 10.65 -23.79 16.71
N GLN A 207 10.68 -23.26 15.50
CA GLN A 207 10.34 -24.03 14.31
C GLN A 207 11.31 -25.18 14.05
N ALA A 208 12.59 -25.04 14.38
CA ALA A 208 13.58 -26.12 14.27
C ALA A 208 13.31 -27.33 15.19
N ARG A 209 12.52 -27.14 16.25
CA ARG A 209 12.13 -28.22 17.18
C ARG A 209 10.89 -29.01 16.72
N ARG A 210 10.27 -28.62 15.61
CA ARG A 210 9.07 -29.25 15.06
C ARG A 210 9.35 -29.84 13.70
N PRO A 211 8.62 -30.88 13.27
CA PRO A 211 8.66 -31.31 11.88
C PRO A 211 8.30 -30.11 10.97
N GLY A 212 9.05 -29.92 9.90
CA GLY A 212 8.72 -28.90 8.89
C GLY A 212 7.37 -29.20 8.24
N PRO A 213 6.69 -28.15 7.70
CA PRO A 213 5.45 -28.36 6.99
C PRO A 213 5.67 -29.18 5.71
N ILE A 214 4.66 -29.94 5.34
CA ILE A 214 4.59 -30.60 4.04
C ILE A 214 4.47 -29.49 2.99
N LEU A 215 5.44 -29.40 2.08
CA LEU A 215 5.39 -28.44 0.98
C LEU A 215 4.51 -29.02 -0.14
N PRO A 216 3.37 -28.40 -0.46
CA PRO A 216 2.52 -28.87 -1.54
C PRO A 216 3.27 -28.81 -2.87
N ALA A 217 3.30 -29.94 -3.61
CA ALA A 217 3.99 -30.04 -4.88
C ALA A 217 3.00 -29.92 -6.05
N GLY A 218 3.32 -29.05 -7.03
CA GLY A 218 2.51 -28.88 -8.25
C GLY A 218 2.40 -30.16 -9.10
N PRO A 219 1.75 -30.13 -10.26
CA PRO A 219 1.19 -28.92 -10.86
C PRO A 219 -0.13 -28.48 -10.23
N PHE A 220 -0.28 -27.18 -10.01
CA PHE A 220 -1.53 -26.56 -9.56
C PHE A 220 -2.24 -25.93 -10.76
N ALA A 221 -3.29 -26.56 -11.25
CA ALA A 221 -4.00 -26.12 -12.44
C ALA A 221 -4.39 -24.63 -12.33
N LEU A 222 -4.00 -23.82 -13.32
CA LEU A 222 -4.25 -22.38 -13.33
C LEU A 222 -5.75 -22.06 -13.23
N GLU A 223 -6.60 -22.85 -13.88
CA GLU A 223 -8.04 -22.66 -13.82
C GLU A 223 -8.62 -22.92 -12.42
N GLY A 224 -8.09 -23.92 -11.71
CA GLY A 224 -8.43 -24.18 -10.31
C GLY A 224 -8.06 -23.01 -9.41
N GLN A 225 -6.87 -22.39 -9.62
CA GLN A 225 -6.45 -21.21 -8.89
C GLN A 225 -7.37 -20.01 -9.16
N LYS A 226 -7.76 -19.77 -10.42
CA LYS A 226 -8.68 -18.67 -10.80
C LYS A 226 -10.06 -18.85 -10.18
N ILE A 227 -10.62 -20.06 -10.23
CA ILE A 227 -11.93 -20.38 -9.63
C ILE A 227 -11.89 -20.16 -8.11
N LEU A 228 -10.86 -20.67 -7.44
CA LEU A 228 -10.68 -20.50 -5.99
C LEU A 228 -10.51 -19.03 -5.61
N ALA A 229 -9.67 -18.28 -6.34
CA ALA A 229 -9.46 -16.86 -6.12
C ALA A 229 -10.78 -16.08 -6.20
N ARG A 230 -11.55 -16.25 -7.27
CA ARG A 230 -12.85 -15.59 -7.43
C ARG A 230 -13.86 -15.97 -6.34
N LYS A 231 -13.91 -17.26 -5.95
CA LYS A 231 -14.77 -17.75 -4.86
C LYS A 231 -14.43 -17.06 -3.54
N LEU A 232 -13.13 -16.96 -3.19
CA LEU A 232 -12.68 -16.30 -1.97
C LEU A 232 -12.92 -14.79 -1.99
N MET A 233 -12.66 -14.11 -3.09
CA MET A 233 -12.98 -12.68 -3.25
C MET A 233 -14.47 -12.42 -2.97
N GLN A 234 -15.37 -13.21 -3.54
CA GLN A 234 -16.82 -13.08 -3.30
C GLN A 234 -17.19 -13.32 -1.83
N ILE A 235 -16.59 -14.32 -1.20
CA ILE A 235 -16.77 -14.61 0.23
C ILE A 235 -16.30 -13.44 1.09
N LEU A 236 -15.18 -12.80 0.73
CA LEU A 236 -14.68 -11.59 1.37
C LEU A 236 -15.53 -10.34 1.09
N GLY A 237 -16.53 -10.41 0.22
CA GLY A 237 -17.43 -9.30 -0.07
C GLY A 237 -17.09 -8.51 -1.35
N PHE A 238 -16.15 -8.97 -2.18
CA PHE A 238 -15.88 -8.34 -3.47
C PHE A 238 -17.07 -8.57 -4.43
N VAL A 239 -17.52 -7.49 -5.06
CA VAL A 239 -18.69 -7.49 -5.97
C VAL A 239 -18.21 -7.32 -7.39
N PHE A 240 -18.27 -8.38 -8.20
CA PHE A 240 -17.77 -8.40 -9.58
C PHE A 240 -18.57 -7.51 -10.55
N ASP A 241 -19.76 -7.03 -10.19
CA ASP A 241 -20.47 -6.00 -10.96
C ASP A 241 -19.79 -4.61 -10.84
N HIS A 242 -18.89 -4.46 -9.89
CA HIS A 242 -18.13 -3.23 -9.60
C HIS A 242 -16.61 -3.44 -9.63
N GLY A 243 -16.17 -4.48 -10.31
CA GLY A 243 -14.73 -4.73 -10.41
C GLY A 243 -14.41 -6.02 -11.13
N ARG A 244 -13.13 -6.28 -11.32
CA ARG A 244 -12.63 -7.44 -12.04
C ARG A 244 -11.31 -7.95 -11.49
N LEU A 245 -10.98 -9.20 -11.82
CA LEU A 245 -9.69 -9.83 -11.54
C LEU A 245 -9.05 -10.26 -12.86
N ASP A 246 -7.87 -9.74 -13.14
CA ASP A 246 -7.08 -10.04 -14.33
C ASP A 246 -5.67 -10.52 -13.96
N THR A 247 -4.84 -10.76 -14.96
CA THR A 247 -3.43 -11.14 -14.76
C THR A 247 -2.51 -10.01 -15.19
N SER A 248 -1.44 -9.78 -14.43
CA SER A 248 -0.38 -8.85 -14.77
C SER A 248 0.98 -9.38 -14.31
N HIS A 249 2.06 -8.71 -14.70
CA HIS A 249 3.40 -9.08 -14.28
C HIS A 249 3.62 -8.90 -12.77
N HIS A 250 3.02 -7.87 -12.17
CA HIS A 250 3.00 -7.63 -10.73
C HIS A 250 1.55 -7.42 -10.28
N PRO A 251 1.09 -8.09 -9.20
CA PRO A 251 -0.21 -7.84 -8.60
C PRO A 251 -0.36 -6.36 -8.20
N PHE A 252 -1.55 -5.80 -8.42
CA PHE A 252 -1.92 -4.47 -7.93
C PHE A 252 -3.44 -4.29 -7.94
N CYS A 253 -3.91 -3.36 -7.12
CA CYS A 253 -5.28 -2.85 -7.14
C CYS A 253 -5.31 -1.47 -7.78
N GLY A 254 -6.17 -1.28 -8.76
CA GLY A 254 -6.33 -0.03 -9.50
C GLY A 254 -7.78 0.22 -9.89
N GLY A 255 -7.98 1.13 -10.85
CA GLY A 255 -9.31 1.55 -11.27
C GLY A 255 -9.89 2.63 -10.37
N VAL A 256 -11.20 2.58 -10.16
CA VAL A 256 -11.97 3.59 -9.42
C VAL A 256 -12.97 2.91 -8.49
N PRO A 257 -13.54 3.56 -7.47
CA PRO A 257 -14.45 2.92 -6.52
C PRO A 257 -15.64 2.18 -7.12
N GLU A 258 -16.15 2.61 -8.25
CA GLU A 258 -17.25 1.98 -8.96
C GLU A 258 -16.81 0.86 -9.92
N ASP A 259 -15.50 0.81 -10.25
CA ASP A 259 -14.86 -0.16 -11.15
C ASP A 259 -13.46 -0.49 -10.63
N VAL A 260 -13.39 -1.23 -9.50
CA VAL A 260 -12.13 -1.60 -8.86
C VAL A 260 -11.51 -2.79 -9.56
N ARG A 261 -10.28 -2.65 -10.01
CA ARG A 261 -9.58 -3.63 -10.84
C ARG A 261 -8.39 -4.20 -10.12
N ILE A 262 -8.46 -5.51 -9.84
CA ILE A 262 -7.38 -6.27 -9.20
C ILE A 262 -6.64 -7.04 -10.27
N THR A 263 -5.33 -7.14 -10.11
CA THR A 263 -4.51 -8.05 -10.90
C THR A 263 -3.76 -9.02 -10.02
N THR A 264 -3.43 -10.17 -10.57
CA THR A 264 -2.61 -11.20 -9.92
C THR A 264 -1.74 -11.92 -10.95
N ARG A 265 -0.88 -12.81 -10.47
CA ARG A 265 -0.19 -13.79 -11.31
C ARG A 265 -0.40 -15.18 -10.73
N TYR A 266 -0.45 -16.16 -11.61
CA TYR A 266 -0.61 -17.56 -11.24
C TYR A 266 0.62 -18.35 -11.66
N SER A 267 0.93 -19.42 -10.92
CA SER A 267 2.01 -20.36 -11.24
C SER A 267 1.52 -21.79 -11.06
N GLU A 268 1.85 -22.70 -12.01
CA GLU A 268 1.57 -24.12 -11.87
C GLU A 268 2.47 -24.79 -10.84
N SER A 269 3.62 -24.19 -10.54
CA SER A 269 4.58 -24.75 -9.56
C SER A 269 4.20 -24.44 -8.11
N GLU A 270 3.46 -23.36 -7.86
CA GLU A 270 3.06 -22.94 -6.52
C GLU A 270 1.76 -22.11 -6.56
N PHE A 271 0.95 -22.17 -5.50
CA PHE A 271 -0.31 -21.40 -5.39
C PHE A 271 -0.32 -20.44 -4.20
N VAL A 272 0.56 -20.63 -3.24
CA VAL A 272 0.52 -19.99 -1.91
C VAL A 272 0.66 -18.48 -2.01
N GLN A 273 1.66 -18.02 -2.77
CA GLN A 273 1.90 -16.58 -2.98
C GLN A 273 0.79 -15.95 -3.83
N GLY A 274 0.40 -16.61 -4.92
CA GLY A 274 -0.65 -16.11 -5.81
C GLY A 274 -1.99 -15.95 -5.08
N LEU A 275 -2.35 -16.92 -4.23
CA LEU A 275 -3.57 -16.87 -3.43
C LEU A 275 -3.55 -15.71 -2.41
N MET A 276 -2.46 -15.58 -1.65
CA MET A 276 -2.33 -14.48 -0.67
C MET A 276 -2.27 -13.13 -1.37
N GLY A 277 -1.63 -13.02 -2.53
CA GLY A 277 -1.64 -11.80 -3.35
C GLY A 277 -3.05 -11.38 -3.76
N VAL A 278 -3.91 -12.30 -4.21
CA VAL A 278 -5.31 -11.98 -4.51
C VAL A 278 -6.07 -11.49 -3.27
N LEU A 279 -5.85 -12.11 -2.11
CA LEU A 279 -6.50 -11.71 -0.86
C LEU A 279 -6.00 -10.35 -0.37
N HIS A 280 -4.72 -10.07 -0.53
CA HIS A 280 -4.11 -8.76 -0.30
C HIS A 280 -4.77 -7.67 -1.14
N GLU A 281 -4.80 -7.84 -2.47
CA GLU A 281 -5.41 -6.87 -3.38
C GLU A 281 -6.91 -6.72 -3.14
N THR A 282 -7.59 -7.80 -2.68
CA THR A 282 -8.99 -7.71 -2.28
C THR A 282 -9.18 -6.78 -1.08
N GLY A 283 -8.26 -6.77 -0.13
CA GLY A 283 -8.28 -5.82 0.99
C GLY A 283 -8.23 -4.36 0.53
N HIS A 284 -7.34 -4.03 -0.41
CA HIS A 284 -7.29 -2.72 -1.06
C HIS A 284 -8.62 -2.37 -1.76
N ALA A 285 -9.17 -3.31 -2.52
CA ALA A 285 -10.40 -3.11 -3.26
C ALA A 285 -11.62 -2.86 -2.37
N LEU A 286 -11.72 -3.56 -1.25
CA LEU A 286 -12.79 -3.36 -0.27
C LEU A 286 -12.72 -1.97 0.37
N TYR A 287 -11.52 -1.45 0.63
CA TYR A 287 -11.34 -0.07 1.08
C TYR A 287 -11.78 0.93 0.02
N GLU A 288 -11.28 0.80 -1.21
CA GLU A 288 -11.65 1.69 -2.31
C GLU A 288 -13.18 1.73 -2.52
N ARG A 289 -13.83 0.57 -2.47
CA ARG A 289 -15.30 0.45 -2.58
C ARG A 289 -16.07 1.05 -1.40
N GLY A 290 -15.48 0.98 -0.20
CA GLY A 290 -16.11 1.44 1.05
C GLY A 290 -16.06 2.94 1.27
N ARG A 291 -15.35 3.70 0.42
CA ARG A 291 -15.22 5.17 0.52
C ARG A 291 -16.58 5.88 0.34
N PRO A 292 -16.78 7.06 0.96
CA PRO A 292 -18.08 7.74 1.00
C PRO A 292 -18.51 8.27 -0.38
N GLN A 293 -19.59 7.76 -0.93
CA GLN A 293 -20.13 8.19 -2.23
C GLN A 293 -20.46 9.70 -2.28
N ALA A 294 -20.89 10.26 -1.16
CA ALA A 294 -21.19 11.70 -1.08
C ALA A 294 -19.98 12.59 -1.43
N TRP A 295 -18.75 12.08 -1.25
CA TRP A 295 -17.51 12.78 -1.51
C TRP A 295 -16.71 12.21 -2.67
N ARG A 296 -17.35 11.42 -3.53
CA ARG A 296 -16.73 10.59 -4.56
C ARG A 296 -15.71 11.31 -5.45
N TYR A 297 -16.02 12.55 -5.83
CA TYR A 297 -15.19 13.36 -6.72
C TYR A 297 -14.47 14.49 -5.98
N GLN A 298 -14.27 14.35 -4.68
CA GLN A 298 -13.62 15.36 -3.87
C GLN A 298 -12.39 14.77 -3.15
N PRO A 299 -11.33 15.55 -2.91
CA PRO A 299 -10.12 15.08 -2.23
C PRO A 299 -10.37 14.39 -0.89
N VAL A 300 -11.28 14.91 -0.07
CA VAL A 300 -11.65 14.30 1.21
C VAL A 300 -12.26 12.91 1.08
N GLY A 301 -12.84 12.59 -0.08
CA GLY A 301 -13.38 11.26 -0.39
C GLY A 301 -12.35 10.26 -0.91
N MET A 302 -11.09 10.65 -1.10
CA MET A 302 -10.01 9.74 -1.47
C MET A 302 -9.58 8.89 -0.28
N ALA A 303 -8.89 7.78 -0.56
CA ALA A 303 -8.28 6.98 0.49
C ALA A 303 -7.25 7.80 1.30
N ARG A 304 -7.23 7.63 2.62
CA ARG A 304 -6.27 8.30 3.50
C ARG A 304 -4.92 7.58 3.42
N GLY A 305 -3.86 8.28 3.04
CA GLY A 305 -2.47 7.83 3.11
C GLY A 305 -2.18 6.37 2.71
N MET A 306 -0.95 6.09 2.32
CA MET A 306 -0.60 4.74 1.88
C MET A 306 -0.48 3.76 3.05
N SER A 307 -0.20 4.22 4.29
CA SER A 307 -0.19 3.32 5.46
C SER A 307 -1.59 2.83 5.82
N ILE A 308 -2.62 3.68 5.72
CA ILE A 308 -4.01 3.25 5.91
C ILE A 308 -4.46 2.34 4.77
N HIS A 309 -4.09 2.67 3.53
CA HIS A 309 -4.43 1.86 2.36
C HIS A 309 -3.82 0.46 2.44
N GLU A 310 -2.52 0.37 2.77
CA GLU A 310 -1.80 -0.88 2.98
C GLU A 310 -2.29 -1.64 4.22
N SER A 311 -2.77 -0.93 5.25
CA SER A 311 -3.33 -1.61 6.41
C SER A 311 -4.56 -2.44 6.10
N GLN A 312 -5.33 -2.09 5.06
CA GLN A 312 -6.53 -2.83 4.68
C GLN A 312 -6.17 -4.14 3.94
N SER A 313 -5.16 -4.09 3.09
CA SER A 313 -4.61 -5.28 2.42
C SER A 313 -3.95 -6.23 3.41
N LEU A 314 -3.07 -5.71 4.28
CA LEU A 314 -2.36 -6.50 5.28
C LEU A 314 -3.30 -6.99 6.41
N LEU A 315 -4.39 -6.28 6.71
CA LEU A 315 -5.40 -6.80 7.63
C LEU A 315 -6.05 -8.05 7.04
N VAL A 316 -6.45 -8.02 5.77
CA VAL A 316 -7.03 -9.19 5.11
C VAL A 316 -5.99 -10.30 4.97
N GLU A 317 -4.83 -10.02 4.37
CA GLU A 317 -3.81 -11.03 4.12
C GLU A 317 -3.18 -11.57 5.42
N MET A 318 -2.54 -10.67 6.18
CA MET A 318 -1.68 -11.07 7.30
C MET A 318 -2.48 -11.38 8.56
N GLN A 319 -3.45 -10.51 8.93
CA GLN A 319 -4.14 -10.68 10.20
C GLN A 319 -5.21 -11.75 10.12
N VAL A 320 -6.00 -11.76 9.05
CA VAL A 320 -7.15 -12.65 8.86
C VAL A 320 -6.76 -13.93 8.14
N CYS A 321 -6.26 -13.83 6.89
CA CYS A 321 -6.12 -15.00 6.01
C CYS A 321 -4.95 -15.92 6.39
N ARG A 322 -4.02 -15.46 7.19
CA ARG A 322 -2.99 -16.31 7.83
C ARG A 322 -3.36 -16.72 9.27
N GLY A 323 -4.57 -16.37 9.73
CA GLY A 323 -5.11 -16.78 11.04
C GLY A 323 -5.66 -18.21 11.04
N ALA A 324 -5.67 -18.85 12.21
CA ALA A 324 -6.10 -20.25 12.36
C ALA A 324 -7.54 -20.47 11.90
N GLU A 325 -8.43 -19.53 12.17
CA GLU A 325 -9.85 -19.59 11.82
C GLU A 325 -10.05 -19.63 10.29
N PHE A 326 -9.38 -18.73 9.58
CA PHE A 326 -9.45 -18.71 8.12
C PHE A 326 -8.76 -19.94 7.49
N LEU A 327 -7.62 -20.36 8.00
CA LEU A 327 -6.93 -21.55 7.49
C LEU A 327 -7.76 -22.82 7.69
N GLY A 328 -8.53 -22.91 8.77
CA GLY A 328 -9.51 -23.97 8.97
C GLY A 328 -10.64 -23.94 7.94
N PHE A 329 -11.12 -22.75 7.59
CA PHE A 329 -12.13 -22.54 6.53
C PHE A 329 -11.54 -22.82 5.13
N LEU A 330 -10.30 -22.41 4.89
CA LEU A 330 -9.63 -22.55 3.60
C LEU A 330 -9.26 -24.01 3.26
N ALA A 331 -8.89 -24.80 4.26
CA ALA A 331 -8.38 -26.17 4.10
C ALA A 331 -9.29 -27.07 3.22
N PRO A 332 -10.59 -27.20 3.44
CA PRO A 332 -11.47 -28.00 2.59
C PRO A 332 -11.58 -27.44 1.16
N LEU A 333 -11.47 -26.13 0.96
CA LEU A 333 -11.50 -25.51 -0.37
C LEU A 333 -10.24 -25.81 -1.18
N LEU A 334 -9.08 -25.85 -0.53
CA LEU A 334 -7.83 -26.28 -1.16
C LEU A 334 -7.87 -27.77 -1.51
N GLN A 335 -8.42 -28.59 -0.63
CA GLN A 335 -8.60 -30.02 -0.89
C GLN A 335 -9.55 -30.26 -2.07
N GLU A 336 -10.63 -29.49 -2.18
CA GLU A 336 -11.55 -29.53 -3.33
C GLU A 336 -10.82 -29.11 -4.63
N ALA A 337 -10.07 -28.03 -4.60
CA ALA A 337 -9.42 -27.45 -5.78
C ALA A 337 -8.23 -28.29 -6.28
N PHE A 338 -7.44 -28.85 -5.36
CA PHE A 338 -6.12 -29.42 -5.69
C PHE A 338 -5.87 -30.84 -5.17
N GLY A 339 -6.75 -31.40 -4.35
CA GLY A 339 -6.55 -32.69 -3.70
C GLY A 339 -6.53 -33.90 -4.64
N ALA A 340 -7.07 -33.77 -5.86
CA ALA A 340 -7.12 -34.86 -6.84
C ALA A 340 -5.87 -34.98 -7.74
N ARG A 341 -4.89 -34.08 -7.58
CA ARG A 341 -3.67 -34.13 -8.40
C ARG A 341 -2.76 -35.32 -8.03
N ALA A 342 -1.99 -35.82 -8.97
CA ALA A 342 -1.13 -36.99 -8.78
C ALA A 342 -0.01 -36.79 -7.72
N SER A 343 0.42 -35.55 -7.51
CA SER A 343 1.42 -35.13 -6.51
C SER A 343 0.85 -34.86 -5.12
N ALA A 344 -0.49 -35.01 -4.90
CA ALA A 344 -1.13 -34.72 -3.64
C ALA A 344 -0.60 -35.61 -2.51
N GLN A 345 -0.29 -34.99 -1.37
CA GLN A 345 0.19 -35.67 -0.17
C GLN A 345 -0.88 -35.61 0.93
N ALA A 346 -0.99 -36.69 1.69
CA ALA A 346 -1.93 -36.72 2.81
C ALA A 346 -1.57 -35.64 3.85
N GLY A 347 -2.55 -34.82 4.21
CA GLY A 347 -2.40 -33.77 5.22
C GLY A 347 -1.76 -32.46 4.71
N GLU A 348 -1.35 -32.35 3.44
CA GLU A 348 -0.74 -31.12 2.91
C GLU A 348 -1.63 -29.88 3.02
N PHE A 349 -2.95 -30.06 2.98
CA PHE A 349 -3.94 -28.99 3.18
C PHE A 349 -4.62 -29.06 4.55
N SER A 350 -4.07 -29.79 5.52
CA SER A 350 -4.60 -29.71 6.88
C SER A 350 -4.40 -28.30 7.46
N PRO A 351 -5.30 -27.79 8.32
CA PRO A 351 -5.14 -26.48 8.96
C PRO A 351 -3.81 -26.33 9.68
N GLU A 352 -3.30 -27.40 10.30
CA GLU A 352 -2.00 -27.42 10.99
C GLU A 352 -0.85 -27.24 10.01
N ASN A 353 -0.88 -27.95 8.87
CA ASN A 353 0.13 -27.83 7.84
C ASN A 353 0.12 -26.43 7.19
N LEU A 354 -1.06 -25.91 6.84
CA LEU A 354 -1.22 -24.56 6.29
C LEU A 354 -0.69 -23.50 7.27
N ARG A 355 -0.96 -23.65 8.57
CA ARG A 355 -0.40 -22.78 9.59
C ARG A 355 1.13 -22.84 9.62
N GLY A 356 1.71 -24.03 9.50
CA GLY A 356 3.15 -24.22 9.40
C GLY A 356 3.76 -23.54 8.17
N LEU A 357 3.07 -23.60 7.02
CA LEU A 357 3.50 -22.94 5.77
C LEU A 357 3.49 -21.42 5.88
N TYR A 358 2.37 -20.84 6.39
CA TYR A 358 2.18 -19.38 6.44
C TYR A 358 2.85 -18.70 7.65
N ALA A 359 3.24 -19.44 8.68
CA ALA A 359 3.97 -18.92 9.85
C ALA A 359 5.47 -19.30 9.84
N ARG A 360 6.03 -19.70 8.71
CA ARG A 360 7.44 -19.97 8.58
C ARG A 360 8.23 -18.66 8.60
N VAL A 361 9.25 -18.60 9.46
CA VAL A 361 10.20 -17.49 9.54
C VAL A 361 11.52 -17.93 8.91
N GLU A 362 11.94 -17.22 7.86
CA GLU A 362 13.16 -17.51 7.13
C GLU A 362 13.75 -16.20 6.57
N PRO A 363 14.85 -15.70 7.15
CA PRO A 363 15.50 -14.50 6.65
C PRO A 363 15.90 -14.67 5.19
N GLY A 364 15.28 -13.87 4.32
CA GLY A 364 15.55 -13.86 2.88
C GLY A 364 16.12 -12.52 2.43
N PHE A 365 16.67 -12.46 1.24
CA PHE A 365 17.25 -11.24 0.69
C PHE A 365 16.19 -10.30 0.11
N ILE A 366 15.09 -10.81 -0.38
CA ILE A 366 14.10 -10.08 -1.18
C ILE A 366 12.92 -9.65 -0.31
N ARG A 367 12.68 -8.33 -0.24
CA ARG A 367 11.63 -7.73 0.60
C ARG A 367 10.24 -8.28 0.31
N VAL A 368 9.86 -8.36 -0.96
CA VAL A 368 8.50 -8.80 -1.35
C VAL A 368 8.23 -10.29 -1.09
N GLU A 369 9.26 -11.07 -0.78
CA GLU A 369 9.17 -12.49 -0.43
C GLU A 369 9.30 -12.73 1.09
N ALA A 370 9.59 -11.66 1.85
CA ALA A 370 9.86 -11.77 3.29
C ALA A 370 8.61 -12.16 4.09
N ASP A 371 8.82 -13.00 5.11
CA ASP A 371 7.81 -13.32 6.10
C ASP A 371 7.47 -12.11 6.99
N GLU A 372 6.35 -12.19 7.72
CA GLU A 372 5.82 -11.09 8.53
C GLU A 372 6.80 -10.59 9.62
N VAL A 373 7.71 -11.45 10.11
CA VAL A 373 8.72 -11.08 11.13
C VAL A 373 9.90 -10.35 10.51
N CYS A 374 10.32 -10.78 9.31
CA CYS A 374 11.49 -10.22 8.61
C CYS A 374 11.14 -8.96 7.81
N TYR A 375 9.91 -8.85 7.30
CA TYR A 375 9.47 -7.76 6.42
C TYR A 375 9.73 -6.34 6.98
N PRO A 376 9.40 -6.03 8.26
CA PRO A 376 9.67 -4.70 8.80
C PRO A 376 11.16 -4.32 8.80
N SER A 377 12.06 -5.30 8.99
CA SER A 377 13.51 -5.05 8.94
C SER A 377 13.97 -4.60 7.55
N HIS A 378 13.39 -5.18 6.48
CA HIS A 378 13.64 -4.72 5.11
C HIS A 378 13.18 -3.28 4.86
N VAL A 379 12.01 -2.92 5.37
CA VAL A 379 11.45 -1.56 5.24
C VAL A 379 12.28 -0.55 6.03
N ILE A 380 12.64 -0.88 7.27
CA ILE A 380 13.46 -0.02 8.14
C ILE A 380 14.83 0.27 7.51
N LEU A 381 15.44 -0.73 6.89
CA LEU A 381 16.68 -0.54 6.14
C LEU A 381 16.53 0.56 5.08
N ARG A 382 15.51 0.44 4.24
CA ARG A 382 15.26 1.40 3.16
C ARG A 382 14.97 2.80 3.68
N TYR A 383 14.16 2.89 4.71
CA TYR A 383 13.87 4.15 5.40
C TYR A 383 15.15 4.85 5.90
N ARG A 384 16.04 4.10 6.57
CA ARG A 384 17.31 4.63 7.07
C ARG A 384 18.21 5.12 5.94
N LEU A 385 18.31 4.35 4.85
CA LEU A 385 19.09 4.70 3.68
C LEU A 385 18.52 5.92 2.94
N GLU A 386 17.19 6.00 2.74
CA GLU A 386 16.55 7.18 2.16
C GLU A 386 16.82 8.44 2.96
N LYS A 387 16.59 8.37 4.28
CA LYS A 387 16.82 9.48 5.20
C LYS A 387 18.28 9.96 5.13
N ALA A 388 19.24 9.03 5.08
CA ALA A 388 20.66 9.34 4.97
C ALA A 388 21.01 9.93 3.59
N MET A 389 20.48 9.39 2.50
CA MET A 389 20.72 9.91 1.15
C MET A 389 20.08 11.30 0.96
N ILE A 390 18.85 11.52 1.39
CA ILE A 390 18.19 12.83 1.27
C ILE A 390 18.90 13.86 2.14
N GLY A 391 19.28 13.48 3.36
CA GLY A 391 20.02 14.34 4.31
C GLY A 391 21.49 14.59 3.95
N GLY A 392 22.05 13.87 2.98
CA GLY A 392 23.42 14.03 2.50
C GLY A 392 24.50 13.35 3.35
N SER A 393 24.11 12.52 4.32
CA SER A 393 25.06 11.77 5.16
C SER A 393 25.50 10.42 4.55
N LEU A 394 24.88 10.00 3.44
CA LEU A 394 25.26 8.81 2.68
C LEU A 394 25.45 9.19 1.22
N ASP A 395 26.64 8.92 0.69
CA ASP A 395 26.94 9.03 -0.73
C ASP A 395 26.46 7.78 -1.49
N LEU A 396 25.98 7.96 -2.74
CA LEU A 396 25.52 6.84 -3.57
C LEU A 396 26.65 5.83 -3.87
N ALA A 397 27.91 6.26 -3.86
CA ALA A 397 29.04 5.34 -4.01
C ALA A 397 29.07 4.28 -2.91
N ASP A 398 28.62 4.63 -1.71
CA ASP A 398 28.64 3.77 -0.55
C ASP A 398 27.33 3.01 -0.33
N LEU A 399 26.30 3.25 -1.16
CA LEU A 399 24.97 2.63 -1.03
C LEU A 399 25.01 1.10 -0.98
N PRO A 400 25.75 0.36 -1.87
CA PRO A 400 25.82 -1.10 -1.79
C PRO A 400 26.44 -1.60 -0.47
N ALA A 401 27.48 -0.93 0.03
CA ALA A 401 28.12 -1.28 1.29
C ALA A 401 27.19 -1.00 2.49
N ALA A 402 26.54 0.16 2.53
CA ALA A 402 25.59 0.54 3.57
C ALA A 402 24.36 -0.40 3.57
N TRP A 403 23.91 -0.82 2.38
CA TRP A 403 22.85 -1.81 2.26
C TRP A 403 23.25 -3.15 2.88
N ASN A 404 24.42 -3.67 2.52
CA ASN A 404 24.91 -4.95 3.03
C ASN A 404 25.14 -4.92 4.55
N GLU A 405 25.63 -3.81 5.07
CA GLU A 405 25.78 -3.61 6.52
C GLU A 405 24.42 -3.62 7.24
N GLY A 406 23.45 -2.87 6.73
CA GLY A 406 22.12 -2.83 7.29
C GLY A 406 21.37 -4.17 7.21
N MET A 407 21.55 -4.95 6.13
CA MET A 407 21.01 -6.32 6.02
C MET A 407 21.64 -7.24 7.08
N ARG A 408 22.93 -7.11 7.32
CA ARG A 408 23.63 -7.88 8.36
C ARG A 408 23.16 -7.51 9.76
N GLU A 409 23.02 -6.19 10.04
CA GLU A 409 22.53 -5.68 11.34
C GLU A 409 21.10 -6.15 11.60
N LEU A 410 20.17 -5.92 10.65
CA LEU A 410 18.74 -6.11 10.86
C LEU A 410 18.26 -7.54 10.64
N LEU A 411 18.88 -8.28 9.72
CA LEU A 411 18.43 -9.62 9.28
C LEU A 411 19.48 -10.72 9.52
N GLY A 412 20.72 -10.38 9.83
CA GLY A 412 21.79 -11.35 10.06
C GLY A 412 22.33 -12.00 8.78
N ILE A 413 22.00 -11.47 7.60
CA ILE A 413 22.38 -12.00 6.30
C ILE A 413 23.02 -10.92 5.43
N THR A 414 23.81 -11.32 4.44
CA THR A 414 24.41 -10.40 3.46
C THR A 414 24.03 -10.85 2.06
N PRO A 415 23.41 -9.99 1.24
CA PRO A 415 23.08 -10.33 -0.14
C PRO A 415 24.31 -10.75 -0.94
N PRO A 416 24.18 -11.77 -1.81
CA PRO A 416 25.32 -12.25 -2.61
C PRO A 416 25.71 -11.31 -3.74
N SER A 417 24.80 -10.41 -4.14
CA SER A 417 25.05 -9.43 -5.21
C SER A 417 24.13 -8.22 -5.08
N ASP A 418 24.39 -7.17 -5.86
CA ASP A 418 23.56 -5.96 -5.90
C ASP A 418 22.13 -6.24 -6.41
N ARG A 419 21.92 -7.31 -7.17
CA ARG A 419 20.60 -7.74 -7.64
C ARG A 419 19.66 -8.10 -6.48
N GLU A 420 20.15 -8.84 -5.49
CA GLU A 420 19.46 -9.16 -4.24
C GLU A 420 19.66 -8.08 -3.18
N GLY A 421 20.58 -7.14 -3.45
CA GLY A 421 20.88 -5.97 -2.64
C GLY A 421 20.12 -4.72 -3.06
N CYS A 422 20.84 -3.62 -3.25
CA CYS A 422 20.29 -2.29 -3.47
C CYS A 422 19.53 -2.09 -4.81
N LEU A 423 19.62 -3.03 -5.73
CA LEU A 423 18.91 -3.02 -7.01
C LEU A 423 17.54 -3.73 -6.97
N GLN A 424 17.15 -4.36 -5.87
CA GLN A 424 15.96 -5.22 -5.85
C GLN A 424 14.64 -4.48 -6.01
N ASP A 425 14.51 -3.24 -5.52
CA ASP A 425 13.30 -2.43 -5.56
C ASP A 425 13.41 -1.31 -6.59
N ILE A 426 12.34 -1.05 -7.32
CA ILE A 426 12.27 -0.01 -8.35
C ILE A 426 12.11 1.42 -7.78
N HIS A 427 11.63 1.57 -6.55
CA HIS A 427 11.13 2.82 -5.98
C HIS A 427 12.06 4.03 -6.20
N TRP A 428 13.33 3.90 -5.88
CA TRP A 428 14.29 5.00 -6.03
C TRP A 428 14.53 5.38 -7.49
N PHE A 429 14.46 4.40 -8.38
CA PHE A 429 14.74 4.57 -9.81
C PHE A 429 13.57 5.21 -10.57
N VAL A 430 12.37 5.20 -9.98
CA VAL A 430 11.17 5.90 -10.48
C VAL A 430 10.81 7.14 -9.67
N GLY A 431 11.68 7.58 -8.77
CA GLY A 431 11.47 8.80 -7.99
C GLY A 431 10.55 8.67 -6.77
N ALA A 432 10.15 7.46 -6.38
CA ALA A 432 9.25 7.21 -5.26
C ALA A 432 9.99 7.19 -3.90
N TRP A 433 10.58 8.31 -3.54
CA TRP A 433 11.27 8.52 -2.27
C TRP A 433 10.28 8.93 -1.18
N GLY A 434 10.43 8.38 0.03
CA GLY A 434 9.50 8.61 1.14
C GLY A 434 8.35 7.61 1.22
N TYR A 435 8.27 6.66 0.28
CA TYR A 435 7.22 5.65 0.22
C TYR A 435 7.40 4.50 1.23
N PHE A 436 8.62 4.01 1.43
CA PHE A 436 8.89 2.78 2.17
C PHE A 436 8.34 2.73 3.60
N PRO A 437 8.33 3.81 4.40
CA PRO A 437 7.78 3.75 5.76
C PRO A 437 6.33 3.27 5.81
N THR A 438 5.52 3.56 4.78
CA THR A 438 4.09 3.26 4.74
C THR A 438 3.79 1.77 4.86
N TYR A 439 4.67 0.91 4.37
CA TYR A 439 4.52 -0.54 4.43
C TYR A 439 4.51 -1.08 5.87
N THR A 440 5.51 -0.74 6.69
CA THR A 440 5.58 -1.21 8.07
C THR A 440 4.55 -0.52 8.96
N LEU A 441 4.29 0.77 8.71
CA LEU A 441 3.20 1.49 9.38
C LEU A 441 1.85 0.86 9.06
N GLY A 442 1.64 0.44 7.82
CA GLY A 442 0.46 -0.32 7.39
C GLY A 442 0.31 -1.65 8.13
N ALA A 443 1.40 -2.42 8.28
CA ALA A 443 1.39 -3.68 9.01
C ALA A 443 1.03 -3.49 10.50
N MET A 444 1.61 -2.48 11.15
CA MET A 444 1.29 -2.13 12.54
C MET A 444 -0.17 -1.69 12.69
N THR A 445 -0.64 -0.85 11.76
CA THR A 445 -2.03 -0.36 11.73
C THR A 445 -3.01 -1.51 11.51
N ALA A 446 -2.72 -2.44 10.59
CA ALA A 446 -3.53 -3.63 10.35
C ALA A 446 -3.71 -4.48 11.62
N ALA A 447 -2.63 -4.72 12.36
CA ALA A 447 -2.69 -5.45 13.62
C ALA A 447 -3.53 -4.73 14.69
N GLN A 448 -3.38 -3.40 14.80
CA GLN A 448 -4.11 -2.60 15.77
C GLN A 448 -5.60 -2.50 15.43
N LEU A 449 -5.95 -2.31 14.15
CA LEU A 449 -7.35 -2.29 13.70
C LEU A 449 -8.02 -3.64 13.92
N TYR A 450 -7.34 -4.75 13.60
CA TYR A 450 -7.91 -6.08 13.81
C TYR A 450 -8.07 -6.43 15.30
N ASP A 451 -7.14 -5.99 16.16
CA ASP A 451 -7.25 -6.14 17.61
C ASP A 451 -8.44 -5.35 18.15
N ALA A 452 -8.64 -4.11 17.69
CA ALA A 452 -9.80 -3.29 18.06
C ALA A 452 -11.11 -3.91 17.55
N ALA A 453 -11.17 -4.36 16.29
CA ALA A 453 -12.36 -5.00 15.73
C ALA A 453 -12.78 -6.25 16.54
N LYS A 454 -11.83 -7.09 16.95
CA LYS A 454 -12.11 -8.26 17.79
C LYS A 454 -12.57 -7.90 19.21
N ARG A 455 -12.04 -6.81 19.78
CA ARG A 455 -12.47 -6.31 21.08
C ARG A 455 -13.90 -5.80 21.04
N ASP A 456 -14.24 -5.04 20.00
CA ASP A 456 -15.55 -4.40 19.84
C ASP A 456 -16.62 -5.40 19.37
N VAL A 457 -16.23 -6.39 18.56
CA VAL A 457 -17.09 -7.46 18.02
C VAL A 457 -16.42 -8.82 18.24
N PRO A 458 -16.50 -9.42 19.45
CA PRO A 458 -15.78 -10.67 19.78
C PRO A 458 -16.16 -11.88 18.92
N GLY A 459 -17.28 -11.82 18.20
CA GLY A 459 -17.73 -12.87 17.28
C GLY A 459 -16.97 -12.94 15.95
N ILE A 460 -16.14 -11.95 15.60
CA ILE A 460 -15.41 -11.89 14.31
C ILE A 460 -14.59 -13.16 14.04
N PRO A 461 -13.73 -13.67 14.94
CA PRO A 461 -12.94 -14.86 14.63
C PRO A 461 -13.81 -16.09 14.31
N ALA A 462 -14.87 -16.32 15.10
CA ALA A 462 -15.79 -17.44 14.88
C ALA A 462 -16.59 -17.31 13.56
N ALA A 463 -16.92 -16.10 13.13
CA ALA A 463 -17.57 -15.83 11.86
C ALA A 463 -16.60 -16.10 10.68
N ILE A 464 -15.36 -15.65 10.77
CA ILE A 464 -14.30 -15.91 9.76
C ILE A 464 -14.11 -17.42 9.58
N GLY A 465 -14.06 -18.20 10.66
CA GLY A 465 -13.96 -19.66 10.60
C GLY A 465 -15.13 -20.37 9.89
N LYS A 466 -16.22 -19.65 9.64
CA LYS A 466 -17.39 -20.10 8.88
C LYS A 466 -17.48 -19.46 7.48
N GLY A 467 -16.49 -18.66 7.09
CA GLY A 467 -16.51 -17.89 5.83
C GLY A 467 -17.44 -16.68 5.86
N ASP A 468 -17.83 -16.17 7.04
CA ASP A 468 -18.64 -14.96 7.20
C ASP A 468 -17.75 -13.77 7.61
N PHE A 469 -17.46 -12.89 6.66
CA PHE A 469 -16.66 -11.70 6.87
C PHE A 469 -17.47 -10.44 7.15
N LYS A 470 -18.80 -10.51 7.08
CA LYS A 470 -19.69 -9.35 7.24
C LYS A 470 -19.47 -8.58 8.55
N PRO A 471 -19.28 -9.23 9.74
CA PRO A 471 -19.05 -8.49 10.97
C PRO A 471 -17.76 -7.64 10.93
N LEU A 472 -16.67 -8.18 10.35
CA LEU A 472 -15.42 -7.46 10.17
C LEU A 472 -15.56 -6.31 9.17
N LEU A 473 -16.18 -6.58 8.03
CA LEU A 473 -16.37 -5.55 6.99
C LEU A 473 -17.30 -4.43 7.44
N ALA A 474 -18.31 -4.72 8.25
CA ALA A 474 -19.18 -3.71 8.85
C ALA A 474 -18.38 -2.79 9.78
N TRP A 475 -17.53 -3.38 10.65
CA TRP A 475 -16.69 -2.61 11.56
C TRP A 475 -15.67 -1.73 10.79
N LEU A 476 -14.98 -2.30 9.78
CA LEU A 476 -14.05 -1.55 8.93
C LEU A 476 -14.76 -0.45 8.13
N GLY A 477 -15.95 -0.74 7.62
CA GLY A 477 -16.79 0.23 6.90
C GLY A 477 -17.13 1.43 7.75
N GLU A 478 -17.53 1.23 8.99
CA GLU A 478 -17.90 2.28 9.94
C GLU A 478 -16.70 3.10 10.41
N HIS A 479 -15.63 2.41 10.84
CA HIS A 479 -14.52 3.04 11.56
C HIS A 479 -13.39 3.53 10.65
N VAL A 480 -13.26 2.98 9.43
CA VAL A 480 -12.14 3.31 8.51
C VAL A 480 -12.64 3.73 7.14
N HIS A 481 -13.35 2.86 6.41
CA HIS A 481 -13.62 3.08 4.98
C HIS A 481 -14.47 4.33 4.74
N SER A 482 -15.57 4.51 5.49
CA SER A 482 -16.46 5.66 5.38
C SER A 482 -15.83 6.98 5.83
N GLN A 483 -14.68 6.93 6.51
CA GLN A 483 -13.97 8.13 6.97
C GLN A 483 -13.07 8.73 5.87
N ALA A 484 -12.60 7.92 4.94
CA ALA A 484 -11.75 8.33 3.82
C ALA A 484 -10.60 9.26 4.29
N SER A 485 -10.42 10.43 3.68
CA SER A 485 -9.42 11.42 4.06
C SER A 485 -9.92 12.51 5.01
N ARG A 486 -11.03 12.29 5.72
CA ARG A 486 -11.60 13.27 6.66
C ARG A 486 -10.66 13.59 7.82
N TRP A 487 -9.90 12.61 8.30
CA TRP A 487 -8.99 12.72 9.45
C TRP A 487 -7.55 12.47 9.00
N SER A 488 -6.58 12.98 9.71
CA SER A 488 -5.19 12.52 9.56
C SER A 488 -5.07 11.03 9.91
N ALA A 489 -4.05 10.32 9.42
CA ALA A 489 -3.88 8.91 9.75
C ALA A 489 -3.76 8.65 11.26
N PRO A 490 -3.01 9.43 12.06
CA PRO A 490 -2.98 9.28 13.52
C PRO A 490 -4.34 9.49 14.18
N GLU A 491 -5.14 10.47 13.72
CA GLU A 491 -6.50 10.70 14.24
C GLU A 491 -7.45 9.58 13.86
N LEU A 492 -7.40 9.10 12.61
CA LEU A 492 -8.24 7.99 12.15
C LEU A 492 -7.97 6.74 12.99
N ILE A 493 -6.69 6.38 13.19
CA ILE A 493 -6.30 5.24 14.02
C ILE A 493 -6.80 5.42 15.47
N THR A 494 -6.60 6.62 16.04
CA THR A 494 -7.03 6.90 17.40
C THR A 494 -8.55 6.80 17.57
N ARG A 495 -9.32 7.31 16.59
CA ARG A 495 -10.79 7.23 16.60
C ARG A 495 -11.29 5.80 16.43
N ALA A 496 -10.67 5.04 15.53
CA ALA A 496 -11.06 3.66 15.26
C ALA A 496 -10.67 2.70 16.39
N THR A 497 -9.58 2.94 17.11
CA THR A 497 -9.01 1.95 18.05
C THR A 497 -8.99 2.41 19.52
N GLY A 498 -9.25 3.71 19.76
CA GLY A 498 -9.21 4.32 21.09
C GLY A 498 -7.83 4.80 21.53
N LYS A 499 -6.78 4.64 20.72
CA LYS A 499 -5.42 5.09 21.02
C LYS A 499 -4.59 5.32 19.74
N PRO A 500 -3.52 6.14 19.82
CA PRO A 500 -2.56 6.31 18.73
C PRO A 500 -1.92 4.97 18.34
N LEU A 501 -1.23 4.93 17.20
CA LEU A 501 -0.50 3.76 16.73
C LEU A 501 0.51 3.29 17.78
N ASP A 502 0.31 2.05 18.25
CA ASP A 502 1.03 1.46 19.37
C ASP A 502 1.79 0.20 18.92
N PRO A 503 3.13 0.26 18.83
CA PRO A 503 3.94 -0.88 18.43
C PRO A 503 3.79 -2.11 19.33
N ALA A 504 3.35 -1.94 20.59
CA ALA A 504 3.15 -3.06 21.50
C ALA A 504 2.08 -4.05 21.02
N ILE A 505 1.06 -3.56 20.30
CA ILE A 505 0.01 -4.44 19.76
C ILE A 505 0.58 -5.32 18.64
N PHE A 506 1.36 -4.72 17.74
CA PHE A 506 2.01 -5.47 16.66
C PHE A 506 3.00 -6.50 17.22
N LYS A 507 3.82 -6.10 18.19
CA LYS A 507 4.74 -7.03 18.89
C LYS A 507 3.99 -8.20 19.53
N ALA A 508 2.92 -7.92 20.27
CA ALA A 508 2.10 -8.97 20.91
C ALA A 508 1.42 -9.88 19.86
N HIS A 509 1.02 -9.33 18.71
CA HIS A 509 0.51 -10.14 17.60
C HIS A 509 1.58 -11.10 17.06
N LEU A 510 2.78 -10.61 16.78
CA LEU A 510 3.89 -11.44 16.30
C LEU A 510 4.28 -12.51 17.32
N GLU A 511 4.39 -12.18 18.60
CA GLU A 511 4.68 -13.16 19.65
C GLU A 511 3.63 -14.27 19.71
N ARG A 512 2.34 -13.92 19.70
CA ARG A 512 1.26 -14.91 19.69
C ARG A 512 1.30 -15.83 18.47
N ARG A 513 1.59 -15.29 17.30
CA ARG A 513 1.59 -16.07 16.05
C ARG A 513 2.81 -16.99 15.93
N TYR A 514 3.97 -16.49 16.29
CA TYR A 514 5.24 -17.17 16.02
C TYR A 514 5.84 -17.91 17.23
N LEU A 515 5.47 -17.50 18.44
CA LEU A 515 5.91 -18.14 19.68
C LEU A 515 4.78 -18.81 20.49
N GLY A 516 3.52 -18.57 20.16
CA GLY A 516 2.32 -19.09 20.83
C GLY A 516 1.90 -20.53 20.56
#